data_7587f4197475a6c6ddda52c07ae6af56
#
_entry.id   7587f4197475a6c6ddda52c07ae6af56
#
_cell.length_a   1.000
_cell.length_b   1.000
_cell.length_c   1.000
_cell.angle_alpha   90.00
_cell.angle_beta   90.00
_cell.angle_gamma   90.00
#
_symmetry.space_group_name_H-M   'P 1'
#
loop_
_entity.id
_entity.type
_entity.pdbx_description
1 polymer ?
#
loop_
_entity_poly.entity_id
_entity_poly.type
_entity_poly.pdbx_seq_one_letter_code
_entity_poly.pdbx_strand_id
1 'polypeptide(L)'
;MQRDRLLLRRRFLQLSGFSSLSLLLSGCGIRLFEEVVGQAFEPLNQRLEELLLNPQQPVPEFSINAIEPEALIINSYRFTPKIDTVKFRLLVEGDVDNPLSLSMADIQQMPHTSMIIRHVCVEGWAAIVQWGGLQLRDIVALAKPKSNVRYIYF
;
A
#
# COMPACT_ATOMS: atom_id res chain seq x y z
N MET A 1 -0.21 24.17 53.85
CA MET A 1 1.05 23.56 53.34
C MET A 1 1.01 22.03 53.29
N GLN A 2 0.38 21.29 54.19
CA GLN A 2 0.36 19.80 54.19
C GLN A 2 -0.69 19.22 53.23
N ARG A 3 -1.80 19.91 53.02
CA ARG A 3 -2.89 19.50 52.12
C ARG A 3 -2.48 19.54 50.60
N ASP A 4 -1.68 20.48 50.22
CA ASP A 4 -1.24 20.63 48.83
C ASP A 4 -0.27 19.53 48.40
N ARG A 5 0.55 19.02 49.31
CA ARG A 5 1.48 17.91 49.04
C ARG A 5 0.75 16.57 48.81
N LEU A 6 -0.38 16.36 49.49
CA LEU A 6 -1.19 15.15 49.27
C LEU A 6 -1.93 15.17 47.94
N LEU A 7 -2.41 16.34 47.52
CA LEU A 7 -3.05 16.51 46.21
C LEU A 7 -2.07 16.30 45.06
N LEU A 8 -0.84 16.78 45.18
CA LEU A 8 0.23 16.57 44.20
C LEU A 8 0.63 15.09 44.09
N ARG A 9 0.76 14.37 45.22
CA ARG A 9 1.06 12.92 45.21
C ARG A 9 -0.06 12.10 44.57
N ARG A 10 -1.31 12.43 44.85
CA ARG A 10 -2.48 11.75 44.30
C ARG A 10 -2.59 11.96 42.76
N ARG A 11 -2.36 13.19 42.28
CA ARG A 11 -2.30 13.51 40.86
C ARG A 11 -1.13 12.85 40.18
N PHE A 12 0.03 12.81 40.82
CA PHE A 12 1.19 12.11 40.28
C PHE A 12 0.94 10.61 40.11
N LEU A 13 0.35 9.94 41.07
CA LEU A 13 -0.01 8.52 41.01
C LEU A 13 -1.10 8.25 39.95
N GLN A 14 -2.05 9.14 39.77
CA GLN A 14 -3.04 9.05 38.72
C GLN A 14 -2.40 9.21 37.34
N LEU A 15 -1.55 10.21 37.16
CA LEU A 15 -0.82 10.44 35.88
C LEU A 15 0.15 9.29 35.56
N SER A 16 0.89 8.78 36.57
CA SER A 16 1.79 7.65 36.35
C SER A 16 1.06 6.35 36.07
N GLY A 17 -0.12 6.15 36.65
CA GLY A 17 -1.01 5.03 36.34
C GLY A 17 -1.51 5.06 34.89
N PHE A 18 -1.91 6.22 34.38
CA PHE A 18 -2.27 6.41 32.99
C PHE A 18 -1.09 6.23 32.04
N SER A 19 0.09 6.73 32.40
CA SER A 19 1.32 6.55 31.59
C SER A 19 1.76 5.09 31.54
N SER A 20 1.64 4.34 32.63
CA SER A 20 1.97 2.90 32.65
C SER A 20 1.00 2.08 31.80
N LEU A 21 -0.28 2.43 31.82
CA LEU A 21 -1.30 1.78 30.98
C LEU A 21 -1.06 2.08 29.50
N SER A 22 -0.64 3.29 29.16
CA SER A 22 -0.26 3.66 27.78
C SER A 22 0.97 2.91 27.29
N LEU A 23 1.94 2.64 28.16
CA LEU A 23 3.13 1.84 27.83
C LEU A 23 2.78 0.35 27.65
N LEU A 24 1.81 -0.17 28.38
CA LEU A 24 1.30 -1.53 28.18
C LEU A 24 0.45 -1.64 26.90
N LEU A 25 -0.18 -0.56 26.46
CA LEU A 25 -0.95 -0.49 25.23
C LEU A 25 -0.09 -0.14 23.99
N SER A 26 1.11 0.40 24.17
CA SER A 26 2.09 0.58 23.10
C SER A 26 2.77 -0.77 22.82
N GLY A 27 2.02 -1.67 22.22
CA GLY A 27 2.37 -3.07 21.97
C GLY A 27 3.53 -3.23 21.00
N CYS A 28 4.73 -2.94 21.43
CA CYS A 28 5.92 -3.47 20.77
C CYS A 28 6.01 -4.96 21.07
N GLY A 29 5.53 -5.81 20.17
CA GLY A 29 6.01 -7.17 20.09
C GLY A 29 5.15 -8.32 20.55
N ILE A 30 3.84 -8.15 20.72
CA ILE A 30 2.97 -9.32 20.92
C ILE A 30 2.20 -9.58 19.62
N ARG A 31 2.76 -10.42 18.74
CA ARG A 31 2.12 -10.83 17.45
C ARG A 31 0.65 -11.26 17.64
N LEU A 32 0.34 -11.94 18.72
CA LEU A 32 -1.02 -12.33 19.08
C LEU A 32 -1.95 -11.12 19.27
N PHE A 33 -1.43 -10.04 19.84
CA PHE A 33 -2.22 -8.82 20.08
C PHE A 33 -2.44 -8.05 18.76
N GLU A 34 -1.44 -7.97 17.92
CA GLU A 34 -1.55 -7.36 16.57
C GLU A 34 -2.55 -8.12 15.72
N GLU A 35 -2.52 -9.44 15.72
CA GLU A 35 -3.43 -10.28 14.96
C GLU A 35 -4.88 -10.16 15.46
N VAL A 36 -5.11 -10.23 16.78
CA VAL A 36 -6.45 -10.12 17.37
C VAL A 36 -7.02 -8.71 17.19
N VAL A 37 -6.22 -7.67 17.41
CA VAL A 37 -6.65 -6.27 17.20
C VAL A 37 -6.87 -5.99 15.72
N GLY A 38 -5.98 -6.45 14.84
CA GLY A 38 -6.16 -6.33 13.39
C GLY A 38 -7.47 -6.96 12.93
N GLN A 39 -7.70 -8.23 13.27
CA GLN A 39 -8.94 -8.93 12.89
C GLN A 39 -10.21 -8.28 13.46
N ALA A 40 -10.15 -7.71 14.67
CA ALA A 40 -11.29 -7.04 15.28
C ALA A 40 -11.62 -5.68 14.64
N PHE A 41 -10.59 -4.92 14.21
CA PHE A 41 -10.77 -3.57 13.68
C PHE A 41 -10.80 -3.52 12.14
N GLU A 42 -10.30 -4.53 11.44
CA GLU A 42 -10.30 -4.58 9.98
C GLU A 42 -11.70 -4.43 9.36
N PRO A 43 -12.77 -5.12 9.86
CA PRO A 43 -14.12 -4.92 9.33
C PRO A 43 -14.67 -3.51 9.54
N LEU A 44 -14.26 -2.84 10.63
CA LEU A 44 -14.64 -1.45 10.88
C LEU A 44 -13.91 -0.50 9.92
N ASN A 45 -12.62 -0.71 9.72
CA ASN A 45 -11.82 0.07 8.79
C ASN A 45 -12.35 -0.07 7.36
N GLN A 46 -12.65 -1.29 6.91
CA GLN A 46 -13.26 -1.52 5.61
C GLN A 46 -14.58 -0.76 5.43
N ARG A 47 -15.47 -0.79 6.41
CA ARG A 47 -16.73 -0.03 6.35
C ARG A 47 -16.52 1.48 6.32
N LEU A 48 -15.53 1.98 7.04
CA LEU A 48 -15.16 3.40 7.02
C LEU A 48 -14.57 3.79 5.66
N GLU A 49 -13.73 2.95 5.08
CA GLU A 49 -13.18 3.15 3.74
C GLU A 49 -14.29 3.14 2.68
N GLU A 50 -15.19 2.17 2.71
CA GLU A 50 -16.34 2.10 1.81
C GLU A 50 -17.26 3.32 1.93
N LEU A 51 -17.41 3.87 3.13
CA LEU A 51 -18.24 5.05 3.38
C LEU A 51 -17.56 6.35 2.92
N LEU A 52 -16.25 6.46 3.12
CA LEU A 52 -15.48 7.69 2.87
C LEU A 52 -14.88 7.74 1.46
N LEU A 53 -14.52 6.59 0.89
CA LEU A 53 -13.91 6.47 -0.42
C LEU A 53 -14.95 6.00 -1.44
N ASN A 54 -15.10 6.75 -2.52
CA ASN A 54 -15.88 6.28 -3.65
C ASN A 54 -14.95 5.51 -4.61
N PRO A 55 -14.96 4.16 -4.63
CA PRO A 55 -14.09 3.36 -5.47
C PRO A 55 -14.37 3.53 -6.97
N GLN A 56 -15.50 4.11 -7.32
CA GLN A 56 -15.86 4.38 -8.72
C GLN A 56 -15.41 5.78 -9.18
N GLN A 57 -14.93 6.62 -8.27
CA GLN A 57 -14.40 7.92 -8.65
C GLN A 57 -12.98 7.74 -9.21
N PRO A 58 -12.75 8.10 -10.49
CA PRO A 58 -11.42 7.98 -11.05
C PRO A 58 -10.44 8.91 -10.33
N VAL A 59 -9.19 8.48 -10.26
CA VAL A 59 -8.11 9.30 -9.71
C VAL A 59 -7.98 10.57 -10.56
N PRO A 60 -7.85 11.76 -9.95
CA PRO A 60 -7.64 13.00 -10.69
C PRO A 60 -6.39 12.92 -11.58
N GLU A 61 -6.53 13.24 -12.85
CA GLU A 61 -5.40 13.37 -13.77
C GLU A 61 -4.92 14.82 -13.83
N PHE A 62 -3.63 14.98 -14.02
CA PHE A 62 -2.95 16.26 -14.10
C PHE A 62 -2.44 16.53 -15.51
N SER A 63 -2.17 17.80 -15.82
CA SER A 63 -1.56 18.17 -17.10
C SER A 63 -0.06 17.76 -17.13
N ILE A 64 0.50 17.60 -18.32
CA ILE A 64 1.91 17.26 -18.51
C ILE A 64 2.86 18.29 -17.86
N ASN A 65 2.44 19.55 -17.79
CA ASN A 65 3.22 20.63 -17.20
C ASN A 65 3.25 20.56 -15.65
N ALA A 66 2.44 19.71 -15.06
CA ALA A 66 2.40 19.52 -13.61
C ALA A 66 3.34 18.40 -13.13
N ILE A 67 4.04 17.73 -14.03
CA ILE A 67 4.98 16.64 -13.68
C ILE A 67 6.14 17.22 -12.86
N GLU A 68 6.43 16.56 -11.73
CA GLU A 68 7.43 16.93 -10.72
C GLU A 68 8.56 15.89 -10.68
N PRO A 69 9.46 15.84 -11.69
CA PRO A 69 10.46 14.76 -11.76
C PRO A 69 11.42 14.73 -10.58
N GLU A 70 11.74 15.91 -10.03
CA GLU A 70 12.64 16.03 -8.87
C GLU A 70 12.00 15.63 -7.54
N ALA A 71 10.67 15.54 -7.49
CA ALA A 71 9.94 15.09 -6.30
C ALA A 71 9.80 13.56 -6.23
N LEU A 72 10.06 12.85 -7.33
CA LEU A 72 10.03 11.39 -7.38
C LEU A 72 11.30 10.81 -6.76
N ILE A 73 11.16 10.17 -5.62
CA ILE A 73 12.25 9.50 -4.93
C ILE A 73 12.33 8.05 -5.40
N ILE A 74 13.48 7.66 -5.99
CA ILE A 74 13.77 6.28 -6.33
C ILE A 74 14.46 5.63 -5.15
N ASN A 75 13.78 4.71 -4.50
CA ASN A 75 14.29 4.00 -3.34
C ASN A 75 14.39 2.49 -3.59
N SER A 76 15.39 1.86 -2.99
CA SER A 76 15.58 0.41 -3.05
C SER A 76 16.21 -0.08 -1.76
N TYR A 77 15.87 -1.30 -1.34
CA TYR A 77 16.33 -1.86 -0.06
C TYR A 77 17.86 -1.93 0.07
N ARG A 78 18.57 -2.27 -0.99
CA ARG A 78 20.06 -2.34 -1.00
C ARG A 78 20.66 -1.67 -2.21
N PHE A 79 20.14 -1.98 -3.39
CA PHE A 79 20.58 -1.45 -4.68
C PHE A 79 19.45 -1.58 -5.71
N THR A 80 19.43 -0.71 -6.68
CA THR A 80 18.51 -0.83 -7.81
C THR A 80 18.92 -2.03 -8.65
N PRO A 81 18.05 -3.05 -8.84
CA PRO A 81 18.38 -4.23 -9.59
C PRO A 81 18.65 -3.89 -11.07
N LYS A 82 19.69 -4.48 -11.64
CA LYS A 82 19.95 -4.43 -13.07
C LYS A 82 19.25 -5.59 -13.76
N ILE A 83 18.22 -5.28 -14.53
CA ILE A 83 17.43 -6.29 -15.25
C ILE A 83 17.90 -6.37 -16.69
N ASP A 84 18.22 -7.57 -17.15
CA ASP A 84 18.47 -7.86 -18.57
C ASP A 84 17.12 -7.94 -19.28
N THR A 85 16.75 -6.90 -20.00
CA THR A 85 15.46 -6.80 -20.68
C THR A 85 15.28 -7.83 -21.79
N VAL A 86 16.36 -8.37 -22.36
CA VAL A 86 16.29 -9.43 -23.39
C VAL A 86 15.87 -10.76 -22.75
N LYS A 87 16.38 -11.04 -21.55
CA LYS A 87 16.07 -12.25 -20.79
C LYS A 87 14.84 -12.13 -19.92
N PHE A 88 14.36 -10.92 -19.70
CA PHE A 88 13.21 -10.68 -18.84
C PHE A 88 11.98 -11.46 -19.34
N ARG A 89 11.25 -12.04 -18.40
CA ARG A 89 9.95 -12.68 -18.62
C ARG A 89 9.00 -12.31 -17.49
N LEU A 90 7.85 -11.79 -17.86
CA LEU A 90 6.73 -11.66 -16.96
C LEU A 90 5.96 -12.99 -16.94
N LEU A 91 6.03 -13.69 -15.83
CA LEU A 91 5.32 -14.94 -15.64
C LEU A 91 3.96 -14.67 -14.98
N VAL A 92 2.92 -15.30 -15.51
CA VAL A 92 1.60 -15.32 -14.88
C VAL A 92 1.19 -16.78 -14.70
N GLU A 93 1.11 -17.21 -13.47
CA GLU A 93 0.94 -18.61 -13.08
C GLU A 93 -0.11 -18.74 -11.98
N GLY A 94 -0.41 -19.97 -11.57
CA GLY A 94 -1.36 -20.30 -10.52
C GLY A 94 -2.68 -20.84 -11.09
N ASP A 95 -3.78 -20.46 -10.49
CA ASP A 95 -5.14 -20.94 -10.87
C ASP A 95 -5.65 -20.19 -12.11
N VAL A 96 -4.97 -20.39 -13.24
CA VAL A 96 -5.30 -19.82 -14.55
C VAL A 96 -5.44 -20.95 -15.58
N ASP A 97 -6.27 -20.75 -16.58
CA ASP A 97 -6.41 -21.70 -17.68
C ASP A 97 -5.33 -21.52 -18.75
N ASN A 98 -4.72 -20.34 -18.80
CA ASN A 98 -3.70 -19.98 -19.77
C ASN A 98 -2.50 -19.29 -19.06
N PRO A 99 -1.53 -20.07 -18.53
CA PRO A 99 -0.30 -19.50 -17.99
C PRO A 99 0.46 -18.71 -19.05
N LEU A 100 1.02 -17.55 -18.68
CA LEU A 100 1.72 -16.65 -19.59
C LEU A 100 3.21 -16.55 -19.25
N SER A 101 4.03 -16.41 -20.29
CA SER A 101 5.44 -16.06 -20.17
C SER A 101 5.75 -14.98 -21.23
N LEU A 102 5.57 -13.71 -20.83
CA LEU A 102 5.67 -12.57 -21.73
C LEU A 102 7.08 -12.00 -21.71
N SER A 103 7.69 -11.86 -22.90
CA SER A 103 8.92 -11.11 -23.09
C SER A 103 8.65 -9.61 -23.10
N MET A 104 9.70 -8.77 -23.00
CA MET A 104 9.56 -7.32 -23.18
C MET A 104 9.00 -6.96 -24.55
N ALA A 105 9.33 -7.73 -25.60
CA ALA A 105 8.80 -7.52 -26.93
C ALA A 105 7.28 -7.79 -27.01
N ASP A 106 6.81 -8.86 -26.36
CA ASP A 106 5.38 -9.16 -26.28
C ASP A 106 4.64 -8.05 -25.52
N ILE A 107 5.19 -7.60 -24.39
CA ILE A 107 4.64 -6.51 -23.59
C ILE A 107 4.53 -5.22 -24.42
N GLN A 108 5.56 -4.88 -25.17
CA GLN A 108 5.60 -3.66 -25.99
C GLN A 108 4.60 -3.67 -27.15
N GLN A 109 4.18 -4.83 -27.60
CA GLN A 109 3.18 -4.97 -28.66
C GLN A 109 1.73 -4.89 -28.16
N MET A 110 1.52 -5.02 -26.86
CA MET A 110 0.19 -4.92 -26.25
C MET A 110 -0.26 -3.46 -26.10
N PRO A 111 -1.57 -3.19 -26.00
CA PRO A 111 -2.08 -1.84 -25.80
C PRO A 111 -1.53 -1.19 -24.51
N HIS A 112 -0.96 0.00 -24.65
CA HIS A 112 -0.45 0.77 -23.52
C HIS A 112 -1.43 1.88 -23.13
N THR A 113 -1.53 2.12 -21.83
CA THR A 113 -2.25 3.26 -21.26
C THR A 113 -1.26 4.13 -20.49
N SER A 114 -1.43 5.43 -20.56
CA SER A 114 -0.62 6.40 -19.83
C SER A 114 -1.54 7.33 -19.04
N MET A 115 -1.14 7.68 -17.81
CA MET A 115 -1.86 8.61 -16.95
C MET A 115 -0.87 9.47 -16.16
N ILE A 116 -1.26 10.71 -15.89
CA ILE A 116 -0.47 11.63 -15.04
C ILE A 116 -1.24 11.82 -13.75
N ILE A 117 -0.74 11.24 -12.69
CA ILE A 117 -1.40 11.22 -11.38
C ILE A 117 -0.44 11.62 -10.27
N ARG A 118 -1.00 11.97 -9.12
CA ARG A 118 -0.24 12.14 -7.89
C ARG A 118 0.06 10.78 -7.29
N HIS A 119 1.32 10.39 -7.32
CA HIS A 119 1.81 9.22 -6.61
C HIS A 119 2.14 9.59 -5.16
N VAL A 120 1.54 8.88 -4.22
CA VAL A 120 1.77 9.08 -2.78
C VAL A 120 2.47 7.85 -2.23
N CYS A 121 3.58 8.05 -1.54
CA CYS A 121 4.35 6.98 -0.92
C CYS A 121 4.08 6.89 0.58
N VAL A 122 4.14 5.68 1.13
CA VAL A 122 4.03 5.42 2.59
C VAL A 122 5.15 6.07 3.39
N GLU A 123 6.25 6.44 2.76
CA GLU A 123 7.38 7.17 3.37
C GLU A 123 7.07 8.66 3.60
N GLY A 124 5.88 9.15 3.23
CA GLY A 124 5.44 10.52 3.50
C GLY A 124 5.78 11.54 2.41
N TRP A 125 6.21 11.10 1.23
CA TRP A 125 6.41 11.98 0.08
C TRP A 125 5.36 11.74 -1.01
N ALA A 126 5.16 12.71 -1.88
CA ALA A 126 4.27 12.61 -3.03
C ALA A 126 4.87 13.36 -4.22
N ALA A 127 4.61 12.87 -5.43
CA ALA A 127 5.01 13.52 -6.67
C ALA A 127 3.93 13.36 -7.76
N ILE A 128 3.77 14.35 -8.62
CA ILE A 128 2.96 14.21 -9.83
C ILE A 128 3.86 13.61 -10.90
N VAL A 129 3.51 12.40 -11.35
CA VAL A 129 4.32 11.62 -12.29
C VAL A 129 3.47 11.02 -13.38
N GLN A 130 4.07 10.77 -14.53
CA GLN A 130 3.45 10.03 -15.62
C GLN A 130 3.79 8.54 -15.46
N TRP A 131 2.76 7.73 -15.31
CA TRP A 131 2.85 6.28 -15.38
C TRP A 131 2.34 5.80 -16.72
N GLY A 132 3.03 4.81 -17.30
CA GLY A 132 2.62 4.17 -18.53
C GLY A 132 2.90 2.68 -18.51
N GLY A 133 2.04 1.91 -19.16
CA GLY A 133 2.20 0.45 -19.25
C GLY A 133 0.92 -0.26 -19.66
N LEU A 134 0.95 -1.58 -19.53
CA LEU A 134 -0.20 -2.43 -19.75
C LEU A 134 -1.21 -2.29 -18.61
N GLN A 135 -2.48 -2.39 -18.93
CA GLN A 135 -3.49 -2.52 -17.90
C GLN A 135 -3.50 -3.95 -17.36
N LEU A 136 -3.47 -4.09 -16.03
CA LEU A 136 -3.49 -5.40 -15.37
C LEU A 136 -4.67 -6.26 -15.82
N ARG A 137 -5.84 -5.64 -16.04
CA ARG A 137 -7.04 -6.34 -16.53
C ARG A 137 -6.82 -7.05 -17.86
N ASP A 138 -5.99 -6.51 -18.75
CA ASP A 138 -5.75 -7.10 -20.06
C ASP A 138 -4.85 -8.34 -19.93
N ILE A 139 -3.86 -8.30 -19.04
CA ILE A 139 -3.02 -9.45 -18.70
C ILE A 139 -3.87 -10.54 -18.05
N VAL A 140 -4.72 -10.17 -17.10
CA VAL A 140 -5.63 -11.10 -16.40
C VAL A 140 -6.59 -11.74 -17.37
N ALA A 141 -7.17 -10.98 -18.31
CA ALA A 141 -8.05 -11.51 -19.33
C ALA A 141 -7.36 -12.55 -20.24
N LEU A 142 -6.09 -12.33 -20.59
CA LEU A 142 -5.28 -13.28 -21.35
C LEU A 142 -4.99 -14.56 -20.54
N ALA A 143 -4.70 -14.42 -19.25
CA ALA A 143 -4.39 -15.56 -18.38
C ALA A 143 -5.62 -16.42 -18.06
N LYS A 144 -6.82 -15.88 -18.16
CA LYS A 144 -8.10 -16.58 -17.90
C LYS A 144 -8.12 -17.22 -16.50
N PRO A 145 -8.17 -16.42 -15.44
CA PRO A 145 -8.24 -16.95 -14.08
C PRO A 145 -9.50 -17.80 -13.88
N LYS A 146 -9.40 -18.88 -13.11
CA LYS A 146 -10.53 -19.69 -12.72
C LYS A 146 -11.49 -18.93 -11.82
N SER A 147 -12.73 -19.36 -11.75
CA SER A 147 -13.80 -18.65 -11.01
C SER A 147 -13.60 -18.54 -9.50
N ASN A 148 -12.74 -19.35 -8.92
CA ASN A 148 -12.38 -19.33 -7.49
C ASN A 148 -11.27 -18.32 -7.14
N VAL A 149 -10.57 -17.76 -8.15
CA VAL A 149 -9.49 -16.78 -7.91
C VAL A 149 -10.07 -15.47 -7.38
N ARG A 150 -9.53 -15.00 -6.27
CA ARG A 150 -9.94 -13.76 -5.60
C ARG A 150 -8.81 -12.74 -5.51
N TYR A 151 -7.56 -13.17 -5.58
CA TYR A 151 -6.39 -12.35 -5.32
C TYR A 151 -5.32 -12.61 -6.38
N ILE A 152 -4.52 -11.58 -6.62
CA ILE A 152 -3.29 -11.64 -7.42
C ILE A 152 -2.14 -11.33 -6.48
N TYR A 153 -1.10 -12.15 -6.54
CA TYR A 153 0.14 -11.95 -5.79
C TYR A 153 1.25 -11.54 -6.75
N PHE A 154 2.08 -10.54 -6.35
CA PHE A 154 3.21 -10.03 -7.11
C PHE A 154 4.53 -10.39 -6.46
#